data_4872242e09772a6144e6e52e33411c15
#
_entry.id   4872242e09772a6144e6e52e33411c15
#
_cell.length_a   1.000
_cell.length_b   1.000
_cell.length_c   1.000
_cell.angle_alpha   90.00
_cell.angle_beta   90.00
_cell.angle_gamma   90.00
#
_symmetry.space_group_name_H-M   'P 1'
#
loop_
_entity.id
_entity.type
_entity.pdbx_description
1 polymer ?
#
loop_
_entity_poly.entity_id
_entity_poly.type
_entity_poly.pdbx_seq_one_letter_code
_entity_poly.pdbx_strand_id
1 'polypeptide(L)'
;LLNDSSWDRKILRCLLSCLRTTGPQGFRIVNLQWPASFKNGESWDHYHRSECYNYRPHSQAWMWAAYLLAWRLSGHREFLDSAREGIHRLMADYPGNIRWTNGFSQEIARMLLPLALLVRTEDTPEHRAMFDRIWHDAENLLADCGAMREIMGDIKNGLYPSPRSNEEYGTTEAALIQENGDPCCDLLYTVNFAFVGLHEASFAFDNPAYRRAADKMAAFLVRVQAASTQPPYLDGAWLRGFDWELWDYWGSSADCGWGAWSVETGWTNSW
;
A
#
# COMPACT_ATOMS: atom_id res chain seq x y z
N LEU A 1 1.73 10.96 -17.07
CA LEU A 1 2.50 9.95 -17.80
C LEU A 1 2.10 9.89 -19.28
N LEU A 2 0.80 9.81 -19.59
CA LEU A 2 0.32 9.68 -20.98
C LEU A 2 0.05 11.02 -21.66
N ASN A 3 0.14 12.15 -20.95
CA ASN A 3 -0.22 13.49 -21.41
C ASN A 3 -1.62 13.52 -22.08
N ASP A 4 -2.56 12.71 -21.55
CA ASP A 4 -3.93 12.56 -22.04
C ASP A 4 -4.91 13.14 -21.01
N SER A 5 -5.42 14.33 -21.27
CA SER A 5 -6.38 15.02 -20.42
C SER A 5 -7.81 14.49 -20.51
N SER A 6 -8.09 13.53 -21.38
CA SER A 6 -9.45 12.97 -21.56
C SER A 6 -10.01 12.33 -20.30
N TRP A 7 -9.14 11.89 -19.40
CA TRP A 7 -9.48 11.27 -18.11
C TRP A 7 -9.60 12.24 -16.96
N ASP A 8 -9.07 13.46 -17.04
CA ASP A 8 -8.96 14.40 -15.92
C ASP A 8 -10.30 14.66 -15.23
N ARG A 9 -11.35 14.88 -16.03
CA ARG A 9 -12.70 15.10 -15.48
C ARG A 9 -13.24 13.88 -14.74
N LYS A 10 -12.98 12.68 -15.24
CA LYS A 10 -13.43 11.44 -14.62
C LYS A 10 -12.67 11.20 -13.31
N ILE A 11 -11.35 11.36 -13.35
CA ILE A 11 -10.48 11.23 -12.16
C ILE A 11 -10.91 12.22 -11.09
N LEU A 12 -11.07 13.50 -11.42
CA LEU A 12 -11.48 14.52 -10.48
C LEU A 12 -12.85 14.21 -9.85
N ARG A 13 -13.83 13.77 -10.64
CA ARG A 13 -15.14 13.35 -10.12
C ARG A 13 -15.04 12.16 -9.17
N CYS A 14 -14.20 11.17 -9.47
CA CYS A 14 -13.96 10.04 -8.56
C CYS A 14 -13.33 10.51 -7.25
N LEU A 15 -12.32 11.38 -7.32
CA LEU A 15 -11.62 11.89 -6.13
C LEU A 15 -12.53 12.78 -5.27
N LEU A 16 -13.37 13.62 -5.88
CA LEU A 16 -14.38 14.38 -5.14
C LEU A 16 -15.42 13.47 -4.46
N SER A 17 -15.79 12.36 -5.09
CA SER A 17 -16.64 11.34 -4.48
C SER A 17 -15.97 10.69 -3.27
N CYS A 18 -14.68 10.39 -3.37
CA CYS A 18 -13.89 9.87 -2.25
C CYS A 18 -13.78 10.89 -1.11
N LEU A 19 -13.56 12.16 -1.44
CA LEU A 19 -13.48 13.24 -0.46
C LEU A 19 -14.78 13.40 0.36
N ARG A 20 -15.94 13.22 -0.26
CA ARG A 20 -17.24 13.23 0.43
C ARG A 20 -17.40 12.12 1.48
N THR A 21 -16.66 11.02 1.34
CA THR A 21 -16.62 9.92 2.31
C THR A 21 -15.40 9.96 3.21
N THR A 22 -14.64 11.06 3.18
CA THR A 22 -13.52 11.32 4.07
C THR A 22 -14.00 12.22 5.20
N GLY A 23 -13.83 11.74 6.44
CA GLY A 23 -14.20 12.51 7.63
C GLY A 23 -13.21 13.64 7.93
N PRO A 24 -13.53 14.51 8.91
CA PRO A 24 -12.70 15.66 9.26
C PRO A 24 -11.30 15.29 9.79
N GLN A 25 -11.11 14.03 10.18
CA GLN A 25 -9.81 13.51 10.60
C GLN A 25 -8.94 13.02 9.44
N GLY A 26 -9.38 13.21 8.19
CA GLY A 26 -8.66 12.81 6.99
C GLY A 26 -8.71 11.31 6.67
N PHE A 27 -9.50 10.52 7.39
CA PHE A 27 -9.70 9.10 7.11
C PHE A 27 -10.95 8.88 6.28
N ARG A 28 -10.81 8.06 5.25
CA ARG A 28 -11.94 7.59 4.46
C ARG A 28 -12.64 6.45 5.17
N ILE A 29 -13.96 6.46 5.14
CA ILE A 29 -14.79 5.34 5.59
C ILE A 29 -14.70 4.22 4.55
N VAL A 30 -14.13 3.08 4.96
CA VAL A 30 -13.85 1.95 4.04
C VAL A 30 -15.00 0.97 3.97
N ASN A 31 -15.72 0.76 5.08
CA ASN A 31 -16.84 -0.18 5.15
C ASN A 31 -18.18 0.47 4.81
N LEU A 32 -18.21 1.21 3.71
CA LEU A 32 -19.47 1.51 3.05
C LEU A 32 -20.01 0.18 2.50
N GLN A 33 -20.64 -0.61 3.35
CA GLN A 33 -21.49 -1.69 2.87
C GLN A 33 -22.67 -1.05 2.14
N TRP A 34 -22.43 -0.77 0.93
CA TRP A 34 -23.38 -0.34 -0.06
C TRP A 34 -24.40 -1.47 -0.26
N PRO A 35 -25.63 -1.35 -0.04
CA PRO A 35 -26.57 -0.27 0.25
C PRO A 35 -26.95 -0.13 1.73
N ALA A 36 -26.35 -0.85 2.65
CA ALA A 36 -26.74 -0.85 4.05
C ALA A 36 -26.46 0.49 4.75
N SER A 37 -25.42 1.18 4.31
CA SER A 37 -24.99 2.47 4.88
C SER A 37 -26.00 3.61 4.67
N PHE A 38 -26.90 3.48 3.70
CA PHE A 38 -27.95 4.46 3.43
C PHE A 38 -29.34 4.04 3.93
N LYS A 39 -29.46 2.90 4.59
CA LYS A 39 -30.75 2.38 5.09
C LYS A 39 -31.41 3.30 6.11
N ASN A 40 -30.64 4.13 6.81
CA ASN A 40 -31.13 5.03 7.84
C ASN A 40 -31.28 6.48 7.33
N GLY A 41 -31.27 6.73 6.03
CA GLY A 41 -31.35 8.08 5.47
C GLY A 41 -30.07 8.89 5.64
N GLU A 42 -28.95 8.24 5.89
CA GLU A 42 -27.64 8.87 5.98
C GLU A 42 -27.26 9.50 4.63
N SER A 43 -26.74 10.73 4.69
CA SER A 43 -26.29 11.48 3.51
C SER A 43 -24.76 11.49 3.43
N TRP A 44 -24.24 11.97 2.29
CA TRP A 44 -22.81 12.25 2.16
C TRP A 44 -22.30 13.23 3.22
N ASP A 45 -23.13 14.19 3.63
CA ASP A 45 -22.79 15.13 4.71
C ASP A 45 -22.61 14.44 6.06
N HIS A 46 -23.36 13.37 6.33
CA HIS A 46 -23.17 12.57 7.53
C HIS A 46 -21.74 12.00 7.56
N TYR A 47 -21.29 11.36 6.49
CA TYR A 47 -19.94 10.76 6.44
C TYR A 47 -18.84 11.81 6.52
N HIS A 48 -19.02 12.94 5.84
CA HIS A 48 -18.04 14.02 5.85
C HIS A 48 -17.90 14.69 7.23
N ARG A 49 -18.95 14.67 8.04
CA ARG A 49 -18.97 15.26 9.40
C ARG A 49 -18.74 14.26 10.51
N SER A 50 -18.85 12.98 10.25
CA SER A 50 -18.68 11.92 11.24
C SER A 50 -17.22 11.69 11.56
N GLU A 51 -16.91 11.48 12.83
CA GLU A 51 -15.59 11.02 13.22
C GLU A 51 -15.32 9.64 12.61
N CYS A 52 -14.18 9.55 11.95
CA CYS A 52 -13.71 8.30 11.34
C CYS A 52 -12.23 8.15 11.60
N TYR A 53 -11.85 7.06 12.24
CA TYR A 53 -10.46 6.67 12.45
C TYR A 53 -10.22 5.31 11.84
N ASN A 54 -9.34 5.25 10.86
CA ASN A 54 -8.94 4.01 10.21
C ASN A 54 -7.42 3.98 10.02
N TYR A 55 -6.73 3.53 11.05
CA TYR A 55 -5.27 3.46 11.08
C TYR A 55 -4.69 2.29 10.26
N ARG A 56 -5.29 2.00 9.11
CA ARG A 56 -4.84 0.96 8.19
C ARG A 56 -4.38 1.58 6.87
N PRO A 57 -3.06 1.74 6.66
CA PRO A 57 -2.52 2.29 5.41
C PRO A 57 -3.02 1.60 4.15
N HIS A 58 -3.28 0.30 4.20
CA HIS A 58 -3.89 -0.45 3.11
C HIS A 58 -5.11 0.25 2.49
N SER A 59 -5.93 0.88 3.32
CA SER A 59 -7.16 1.53 2.89
C SER A 59 -7.04 3.03 2.67
N GLN A 60 -5.97 3.66 3.16
CA GLN A 60 -5.87 5.11 3.26
C GLN A 60 -4.70 5.69 2.46
N ALA A 61 -3.54 5.03 2.48
CA ALA A 61 -2.29 5.63 2.03
C ALA A 61 -2.35 6.13 0.57
N TRP A 62 -2.84 5.31 -0.34
CA TRP A 62 -2.93 5.66 -1.75
C TRP A 62 -4.04 6.68 -2.05
N MET A 63 -5.07 6.74 -1.20
CA MET A 63 -6.07 7.80 -1.28
C MET A 63 -5.43 9.16 -0.93
N TRP A 64 -4.62 9.22 0.13
CA TRP A 64 -3.89 10.44 0.48
C TRP A 64 -2.89 10.84 -0.61
N ALA A 65 -2.17 9.87 -1.19
CA ALA A 65 -1.30 10.13 -2.34
C ALA A 65 -2.08 10.74 -3.50
N ALA A 66 -3.22 10.16 -3.85
CA ALA A 66 -4.10 10.69 -4.91
C ALA A 66 -4.63 12.09 -4.59
N TYR A 67 -4.96 12.39 -3.33
CA TYR A 67 -5.39 13.72 -2.90
C TYR A 67 -4.26 14.74 -3.03
N LEU A 68 -3.02 14.40 -2.62
CA LEU A 68 -1.87 15.29 -2.77
C LEU A 68 -1.58 15.60 -4.26
N LEU A 69 -1.71 14.61 -5.14
CA LEU A 69 -1.60 14.82 -6.57
C LEU A 69 -2.76 15.67 -7.11
N ALA A 70 -4.00 15.42 -6.66
CA ALA A 70 -5.16 16.21 -7.06
C ALA A 70 -5.04 17.68 -6.63
N TRP A 71 -4.54 17.94 -5.41
CA TRP A 71 -4.22 19.29 -4.95
C TRP A 71 -3.22 19.99 -5.90
N ARG A 72 -2.11 19.32 -6.20
CA ARG A 72 -1.08 19.89 -7.07
C ARG A 72 -1.58 20.23 -8.48
N LEU A 73 -2.54 19.47 -8.99
CA LEU A 73 -3.12 19.66 -10.33
C LEU A 73 -4.30 20.63 -10.36
N SER A 74 -5.11 20.70 -9.30
CA SER A 74 -6.37 21.45 -9.31
C SER A 74 -6.39 22.68 -8.40
N GLY A 75 -5.53 22.75 -7.38
CA GLY A 75 -5.55 23.78 -6.35
C GLY A 75 -6.69 23.68 -5.35
N HIS A 76 -7.50 22.60 -5.37
CA HIS A 76 -8.57 22.40 -4.37
C HIS A 76 -7.99 22.04 -3.01
N ARG A 77 -8.04 22.99 -2.09
CA ARG A 77 -7.38 22.94 -0.77
C ARG A 77 -7.83 21.76 0.08
N GLU A 78 -9.08 21.35 -0.05
CA GLU A 78 -9.69 20.26 0.71
C GLU A 78 -8.95 18.92 0.52
N PHE A 79 -8.37 18.70 -0.65
CA PHE A 79 -7.56 17.51 -0.90
C PHE A 79 -6.28 17.51 -0.05
N LEU A 80 -5.57 18.64 -0.04
CA LEU A 80 -4.35 18.78 0.78
C LEU A 80 -4.66 18.63 2.27
N ASP A 81 -5.67 19.35 2.74
CA ASP A 81 -6.02 19.37 4.17
C ASP A 81 -6.45 17.99 4.66
N SER A 82 -7.27 17.26 3.88
CA SER A 82 -7.67 15.89 4.21
C SER A 82 -6.49 14.91 4.23
N ALA A 83 -5.61 14.97 3.23
CA ALA A 83 -4.44 14.09 3.19
C ALA A 83 -3.48 14.37 4.34
N ARG A 84 -3.14 15.64 4.57
CA ARG A 84 -2.25 16.07 5.64
C ARG A 84 -2.78 15.65 7.00
N GLU A 85 -4.04 15.95 7.30
CA GLU A 85 -4.65 15.61 8.59
C GLU A 85 -4.63 14.09 8.85
N GLY A 86 -5.02 13.28 7.85
CA GLY A 86 -5.00 11.83 7.98
C GLY A 86 -3.60 11.25 8.18
N ILE A 87 -2.63 11.74 7.42
CA ILE A 87 -1.22 11.33 7.55
C ILE A 87 -0.68 11.70 8.93
N HIS A 88 -0.87 12.96 9.38
CA HIS A 88 -0.40 13.41 10.69
C HIS A 88 -0.98 12.55 11.82
N ARG A 89 -2.28 12.30 11.80
CA ARG A 89 -2.93 11.45 12.83
C ARG A 89 -2.42 10.03 12.82
N LEU A 90 -2.22 9.44 11.64
CA LEU A 90 -1.68 8.10 11.56
C LEU A 90 -0.24 8.05 12.09
N MET A 91 0.58 9.04 11.75
CA MET A 91 1.98 9.10 12.14
C MET A 91 2.22 9.51 13.60
N ALA A 92 1.24 10.16 14.25
CA ALA A 92 1.37 10.65 15.63
C ALA A 92 1.70 9.53 16.61
N ASP A 93 1.16 8.35 16.42
CA ASP A 93 1.33 7.19 17.32
C ASP A 93 1.90 5.96 16.57
N TYR A 94 2.52 6.20 15.40
CA TYR A 94 3.20 5.15 14.66
C TYR A 94 4.38 4.59 15.48
N PRO A 95 4.63 3.26 15.52
CA PRO A 95 3.86 2.20 14.86
C PRO A 95 2.70 1.63 15.70
N GLY A 96 2.48 2.11 16.91
CA GLY A 96 1.60 1.50 17.91
C GLY A 96 0.13 1.40 17.49
N ASN A 97 -0.37 2.39 16.72
CA ASN A 97 -1.75 2.44 16.27
C ASN A 97 -2.01 1.74 14.92
N ILE A 98 -0.96 1.31 14.23
CA ILE A 98 -1.11 0.73 12.89
C ILE A 98 -1.87 -0.60 12.94
N ARG A 99 -2.91 -0.67 12.14
CA ARG A 99 -3.63 -1.91 11.83
C ARG A 99 -3.17 -2.40 10.46
N TRP A 100 -2.87 -3.68 10.37
CA TRP A 100 -2.41 -4.27 9.12
C TRP A 100 -3.44 -5.26 8.56
N THR A 101 -3.40 -5.45 7.24
CA THR A 101 -4.35 -6.33 6.53
C THR A 101 -3.86 -7.77 6.54
N ASN A 102 -2.85 -8.10 5.80
CA ASN A 102 -2.24 -9.44 5.73
C ASN A 102 -0.70 -9.40 5.76
N GLY A 103 -0.12 -8.28 6.18
CA GLY A 103 1.30 -8.07 6.40
C GLY A 103 1.56 -6.67 6.93
N PHE A 104 2.43 -6.52 7.92
CA PHE A 104 2.79 -5.20 8.46
C PHE A 104 3.77 -4.46 7.54
N SER A 105 4.68 -5.19 6.89
CA SER A 105 5.58 -4.68 5.84
C SER A 105 4.82 -3.98 4.71
N GLN A 106 3.66 -4.49 4.34
CA GLN A 106 2.79 -3.89 3.32
C GLN A 106 2.29 -2.51 3.74
N GLU A 107 1.99 -2.34 5.00
CA GLU A 107 1.52 -1.04 5.54
C GLU A 107 2.66 -0.02 5.56
N ILE A 108 3.88 -0.44 5.91
CA ILE A 108 5.08 0.39 5.82
C ILE A 108 5.33 0.82 4.37
N ALA A 109 5.34 -0.13 3.44
CA ALA A 109 5.58 0.12 2.02
C ALA A 109 4.60 1.14 1.43
N ARG A 110 3.31 1.02 1.79
CA ARG A 110 2.26 1.94 1.31
C ARG A 110 2.42 3.37 1.80
N MET A 111 3.01 3.58 2.97
CA MET A 111 3.18 4.93 3.52
C MET A 111 4.31 5.72 2.85
N LEU A 112 5.24 5.06 2.16
CA LEU A 112 6.34 5.74 1.48
C LEU A 112 5.86 6.76 0.44
N LEU A 113 4.88 6.39 -0.39
CA LEU A 113 4.39 7.27 -1.46
C LEU A 113 3.68 8.53 -0.94
N PRO A 114 2.65 8.45 -0.08
CA PRO A 114 1.97 9.65 0.40
C PRO A 114 2.89 10.56 1.22
N LEU A 115 3.83 10.01 1.97
CA LEU A 115 4.80 10.82 2.73
C LEU A 115 5.80 11.52 1.80
N ALA A 116 6.31 10.85 0.76
CA ALA A 116 7.15 11.49 -0.24
C ALA A 116 6.41 12.62 -0.97
N LEU A 117 5.16 12.39 -1.36
CA LEU A 117 4.32 13.41 -1.99
C LEU A 117 3.97 14.56 -1.03
N LEU A 118 3.79 14.28 0.26
CA LEU A 118 3.56 15.31 1.27
C LEU A 118 4.77 16.24 1.40
N VAL A 119 5.99 15.67 1.48
CA VAL A 119 7.23 16.48 1.48
C VAL A 119 7.37 17.28 0.19
N ARG A 120 7.08 16.72 -0.97
CA ARG A 120 7.09 17.46 -2.26
C ARG A 120 6.06 18.58 -2.32
N THR A 121 5.00 18.49 -1.52
CA THR A 121 3.92 19.49 -1.49
C THR A 121 4.18 20.56 -0.44
N GLU A 122 4.58 20.15 0.75
CA GLU A 122 4.89 21.01 1.89
C GLU A 122 6.18 20.49 2.55
N ASP A 123 7.33 21.00 2.14
CA ASP A 123 8.63 20.59 2.67
C ASP A 123 8.87 21.19 4.06
N THR A 124 8.57 20.41 5.08
CA THR A 124 8.77 20.80 6.49
C THR A 124 9.65 19.76 7.21
N PRO A 125 10.37 20.18 8.27
CA PRO A 125 11.11 19.23 9.10
C PRO A 125 10.25 18.11 9.68
N GLU A 126 8.99 18.40 10.01
CA GLU A 126 8.04 17.43 10.54
C GLU A 126 7.69 16.36 9.49
N HIS A 127 7.36 16.78 8.25
CA HIS A 127 7.03 15.84 7.17
C HIS A 127 8.23 14.97 6.79
N ARG A 128 9.45 15.57 6.78
CA ARG A 128 10.70 14.81 6.57
C ARG A 128 10.90 13.77 7.67
N ALA A 129 10.71 14.14 8.94
CA ALA A 129 10.85 13.22 10.06
C ALA A 129 9.81 12.07 10.02
N MET A 130 8.60 12.34 9.56
CA MET A 130 7.58 11.29 9.33
C MET A 130 8.04 10.29 8.27
N PHE A 131 8.58 10.78 7.15
CA PHE A 131 9.13 9.91 6.09
C PHE A 131 10.32 9.09 6.62
N ASP A 132 11.25 9.73 7.32
CA ASP A 132 12.45 9.07 7.85
C ASP A 132 12.11 7.93 8.81
N ARG A 133 11.05 8.06 9.62
CA ARG A 133 10.57 6.97 10.49
C ARG A 133 10.10 5.76 9.69
N ILE A 134 9.29 5.97 8.66
CA ILE A 134 8.80 4.89 7.78
C ILE A 134 9.96 4.30 6.97
N TRP A 135 10.86 5.14 6.47
CA TRP A 135 12.04 4.69 5.74
C TRP A 135 12.95 3.81 6.61
N HIS A 136 13.21 4.22 7.86
CA HIS A 136 14.01 3.42 8.79
C HIS A 136 13.48 2.00 8.92
N ASP A 137 12.17 1.83 9.09
CA ASP A 137 11.56 0.51 9.20
C ASP A 137 11.58 -0.24 7.86
N ALA A 138 11.33 0.45 6.75
CA ALA A 138 11.41 -0.13 5.41
C ALA A 138 12.84 -0.60 5.07
N GLU A 139 13.86 0.22 5.38
CA GLU A 139 15.27 -0.09 5.11
C GLU A 139 15.73 -1.36 5.83
N ASN A 140 15.26 -1.57 7.06
CA ASN A 140 15.56 -2.77 7.84
C ASN A 140 14.92 -4.06 7.27
N LEU A 141 13.94 -3.92 6.39
CA LEU A 141 13.30 -5.05 5.71
C LEU A 141 13.90 -5.32 4.32
N LEU A 142 14.80 -4.46 3.82
CA LEU A 142 15.42 -4.65 2.51
C LEU A 142 16.47 -5.74 2.53
N ALA A 143 16.27 -6.74 1.70
CA ALA A 143 17.28 -7.77 1.42
C ALA A 143 18.31 -7.28 0.38
N ASP A 144 19.47 -7.92 0.39
CA ASP A 144 20.56 -7.56 -0.54
C ASP A 144 20.22 -7.75 -2.02
N CYS A 145 19.33 -8.65 -2.34
CA CYS A 145 18.84 -8.88 -3.70
C CYS A 145 17.87 -7.80 -4.21
N GLY A 146 17.30 -6.97 -3.34
CA GLY A 146 16.27 -5.96 -3.66
C GLY A 146 14.85 -6.37 -3.29
N ALA A 147 14.65 -7.55 -2.70
CA ALA A 147 13.39 -7.92 -2.07
C ALA A 147 13.14 -7.09 -0.80
N MET A 148 11.89 -6.95 -0.42
CA MET A 148 11.51 -6.40 0.88
C MET A 148 10.79 -7.51 1.68
N ARG A 149 11.36 -7.85 2.83
CA ARG A 149 10.87 -8.96 3.66
C ARG A 149 9.46 -8.71 4.17
N GLU A 150 8.62 -9.75 4.09
CA GLU A 150 7.34 -9.75 4.77
C GLU A 150 7.50 -9.96 6.26
N ILE A 151 6.74 -9.18 7.04
CA ILE A 151 6.59 -9.36 8.48
C ILE A 151 5.14 -9.17 8.88
N MET A 152 4.76 -9.87 9.94
CA MET A 152 3.52 -9.61 10.69
C MET A 152 3.84 -8.70 11.88
N GLY A 153 2.96 -7.75 12.13
CA GLY A 153 2.95 -6.93 13.35
C GLY A 153 2.25 -7.63 14.53
N ASP A 154 1.85 -6.86 15.53
CA ASP A 154 1.03 -7.40 16.61
C ASP A 154 -0.26 -8.02 16.04
N ILE A 155 -0.47 -9.30 16.34
CA ILE A 155 -1.61 -10.09 15.84
C ILE A 155 -2.97 -9.44 16.18
N LYS A 156 -3.06 -8.72 17.30
CA LYS A 156 -4.28 -7.99 17.69
C LYS A 156 -4.67 -6.88 16.70
N ASN A 157 -3.70 -6.39 15.96
CA ASN A 157 -3.86 -5.34 14.97
C ASN A 157 -4.01 -5.88 13.54
N GLY A 158 -3.86 -7.20 13.34
CA GLY A 158 -3.99 -7.87 12.05
C GLY A 158 -5.44 -8.20 11.70
N LEU A 159 -5.78 -8.03 10.42
CA LEU A 159 -7.08 -8.47 9.91
C LEU A 159 -7.04 -9.94 9.47
N TYR A 160 -5.97 -10.31 8.77
CA TYR A 160 -5.75 -11.65 8.24
C TYR A 160 -4.36 -12.15 8.62
N PRO A 161 -4.16 -12.57 9.88
CA PRO A 161 -2.91 -13.20 10.29
C PRO A 161 -2.75 -14.59 9.66
N SER A 162 -1.58 -15.18 9.83
CA SER A 162 -1.33 -16.56 9.41
C SER A 162 -2.28 -17.53 10.12
N PRO A 163 -2.71 -18.62 9.43
CA PRO A 163 -3.53 -19.65 10.05
C PRO A 163 -2.78 -20.34 11.19
N ARG A 164 -3.51 -20.67 12.24
CA ARG A 164 -2.95 -21.27 13.47
C ARG A 164 -3.07 -22.79 13.51
N SER A 165 -3.84 -23.35 12.57
CA SER A 165 -4.06 -24.80 12.47
C SER A 165 -4.31 -25.18 11.01
N ASN A 166 -4.20 -26.48 10.74
CA ASN A 166 -4.51 -27.04 9.42
C ASN A 166 -5.99 -26.85 9.02
N GLU A 167 -6.89 -26.75 10.01
CA GLU A 167 -8.32 -26.53 9.78
C GLU A 167 -8.59 -25.09 9.30
N GLU A 168 -7.76 -24.13 9.73
CA GLU A 168 -7.86 -22.73 9.29
C GLU A 168 -7.22 -22.51 7.93
N TYR A 169 -6.25 -23.35 7.54
CA TYR A 169 -5.52 -23.22 6.29
C TYR A 169 -6.46 -23.29 5.08
N GLY A 170 -6.40 -22.27 4.24
CA GLY A 170 -7.18 -22.23 3.01
C GLY A 170 -8.67 -21.86 3.17
N THR A 171 -9.13 -21.50 4.38
CA THR A 171 -10.53 -21.15 4.63
C THR A 171 -10.84 -19.68 4.44
N THR A 172 -9.84 -18.82 4.62
CA THR A 172 -9.96 -17.37 4.52
C THR A 172 -8.69 -16.76 3.90
N GLU A 173 -8.73 -15.48 3.59
CA GLU A 173 -7.52 -14.69 3.35
C GLU A 173 -6.58 -14.80 4.55
N ALA A 174 -5.27 -14.78 4.31
CA ALA A 174 -4.26 -14.89 5.35
C ALA A 174 -3.01 -14.06 5.01
N ALA A 175 -2.08 -13.97 5.97
CA ALA A 175 -0.75 -13.45 5.70
C ALA A 175 -0.01 -14.35 4.68
N LEU A 176 0.87 -13.73 3.88
CA LEU A 176 1.66 -14.47 2.90
C LEU A 176 2.65 -15.43 3.57
N ILE A 177 3.25 -14.99 4.68
CA ILE A 177 4.21 -15.75 5.48
C ILE A 177 3.52 -16.54 6.58
N GLN A 178 4.17 -17.62 7.05
CA GLN A 178 3.70 -18.41 8.20
C GLN A 178 4.21 -17.82 9.52
N GLU A 179 5.46 -17.38 9.55
CA GLU A 179 6.09 -16.77 10.71
C GLU A 179 7.05 -15.64 10.31
N ASN A 180 7.34 -14.76 11.26
CA ASN A 180 8.35 -13.72 11.04
C ASN A 180 9.73 -14.38 10.94
N GLY A 181 10.43 -14.08 9.85
CA GLY A 181 11.72 -14.69 9.53
C GLY A 181 11.71 -15.47 8.22
N ASP A 182 10.55 -15.86 7.74
CA ASP A 182 10.41 -16.46 6.42
C ASP A 182 11.08 -15.59 5.35
N PRO A 183 11.88 -16.17 4.42
CA PRO A 183 12.59 -15.43 3.37
C PRO A 183 11.66 -15.07 2.21
N CYS A 184 10.52 -14.51 2.51
CA CYS A 184 9.44 -14.22 1.57
C CYS A 184 9.21 -12.73 1.40
N CYS A 185 8.96 -12.31 0.17
CA CYS A 185 8.44 -10.97 -0.16
C CYS A 185 7.13 -11.06 -0.93
N ASP A 186 6.27 -10.07 -0.73
CA ASP A 186 5.05 -9.87 -1.51
C ASP A 186 5.34 -8.89 -2.65
N LEU A 187 5.32 -9.38 -3.89
CA LEU A 187 5.56 -8.56 -5.08
C LEU A 187 4.38 -7.63 -5.35
N LEU A 188 3.16 -8.05 -4.97
CA LEU A 188 1.95 -7.28 -5.18
C LEU A 188 1.81 -6.12 -4.18
N TYR A 189 1.98 -6.39 -2.87
CA TYR A 189 1.59 -5.43 -1.84
C TYR A 189 2.76 -4.78 -1.09
N THR A 190 3.96 -5.27 -1.26
CA THR A 190 5.13 -4.73 -0.56
C THR A 190 6.16 -4.17 -1.52
N VAL A 191 6.74 -5.00 -2.37
CA VAL A 191 7.87 -4.58 -3.21
C VAL A 191 7.47 -3.49 -4.20
N ASN A 192 6.34 -3.63 -4.90
CA ASN A 192 5.91 -2.64 -5.88
C ASN A 192 5.50 -1.31 -5.22
N PHE A 193 4.82 -1.35 -4.06
CA PHE A 193 4.45 -0.12 -3.35
C PHE A 193 5.67 0.59 -2.78
N ALA A 194 6.64 -0.16 -2.23
CA ALA A 194 7.89 0.41 -1.76
C ALA A 194 8.70 1.02 -2.93
N PHE A 195 8.79 0.31 -4.06
CA PHE A 195 9.47 0.78 -5.26
C PHE A 195 8.90 2.14 -5.73
N VAL A 196 7.59 2.25 -5.90
CA VAL A 196 6.94 3.49 -6.35
C VAL A 196 7.14 4.62 -5.33
N GLY A 197 7.02 4.31 -4.02
CA GLY A 197 7.24 5.28 -2.95
C GLY A 197 8.67 5.79 -2.89
N LEU A 198 9.67 4.92 -3.02
CA LEU A 198 11.08 5.29 -3.03
C LEU A 198 11.49 6.02 -4.31
N HIS A 199 10.90 5.63 -5.45
CA HIS A 199 11.09 6.38 -6.69
C HIS A 199 10.62 7.83 -6.52
N GLU A 200 9.43 8.06 -5.96
CA GLU A 200 8.91 9.40 -5.67
C GLU A 200 9.78 10.14 -4.64
N ALA A 201 10.25 9.44 -3.60
CA ALA A 201 11.15 10.00 -2.59
C ALA A 201 12.48 10.50 -3.20
N SER A 202 12.97 9.82 -4.24
CA SER A 202 14.19 10.25 -4.94
C SER A 202 14.09 11.65 -5.58
N PHE A 203 12.87 12.16 -5.77
CA PHE A 203 12.60 13.52 -6.22
C PHE A 203 12.22 14.47 -5.08
N ALA A 204 11.81 13.93 -3.93
CA ALA A 204 11.42 14.73 -2.78
C ALA A 204 12.61 15.12 -1.89
N PHE A 205 13.64 14.28 -1.90
CA PHE A 205 14.78 14.40 -1.01
C PHE A 205 16.09 14.39 -1.79
N ASP A 206 17.05 15.20 -1.33
CA ASP A 206 18.44 15.14 -1.81
C ASP A 206 19.19 14.00 -1.07
N ASN A 207 18.68 12.77 -1.19
CA ASN A 207 19.28 11.60 -0.58
C ASN A 207 19.39 10.47 -1.61
N PRO A 208 20.60 10.14 -2.09
CA PRO A 208 20.80 9.11 -3.11
C PRO A 208 20.47 7.70 -2.62
N ALA A 209 20.28 7.48 -1.31
CA ALA A 209 19.91 6.16 -0.78
C ALA A 209 18.54 5.70 -1.30
N TYR A 210 17.56 6.59 -1.39
CA TYR A 210 16.22 6.27 -1.89
C TYR A 210 16.26 5.83 -3.35
N ARG A 211 17.04 6.53 -4.17
CA ARG A 211 17.22 6.15 -5.58
C ARG A 211 17.92 4.80 -5.70
N ARG A 212 19.00 4.56 -4.94
CA ARG A 212 19.69 3.26 -4.96
C ARG A 212 18.77 2.12 -4.53
N ALA A 213 17.94 2.33 -3.50
CA ALA A 213 16.97 1.34 -3.05
C ALA A 213 15.92 1.05 -4.13
N ALA A 214 15.35 2.09 -4.75
CA ALA A 214 14.40 1.94 -5.85
C ALA A 214 15.03 1.20 -7.06
N ASP A 215 16.25 1.56 -7.47
CA ASP A 215 16.95 0.92 -8.57
C ASP A 215 17.25 -0.58 -8.27
N LYS A 216 17.58 -0.90 -7.00
CA LYS A 216 17.79 -2.27 -6.52
C LYS A 216 16.50 -3.10 -6.57
N MET A 217 15.37 -2.50 -6.14
CA MET A 217 14.06 -3.14 -6.25
C MET A 217 13.64 -3.34 -7.71
N ALA A 218 13.86 -2.35 -8.57
CA ALA A 218 13.56 -2.46 -9.99
C ALA A 218 14.36 -3.61 -10.64
N ALA A 219 15.65 -3.72 -10.33
CA ALA A 219 16.49 -4.82 -10.81
C ALA A 219 16.01 -6.18 -10.29
N PHE A 220 15.56 -6.25 -9.03
CA PHE A 220 14.96 -7.46 -8.46
C PHE A 220 13.67 -7.83 -9.19
N LEU A 221 12.74 -6.89 -9.36
CA LEU A 221 11.47 -7.12 -10.06
C LEU A 221 11.68 -7.66 -11.48
N VAL A 222 12.64 -7.12 -12.23
CA VAL A 222 12.98 -7.64 -13.58
C VAL A 222 13.53 -9.07 -13.52
N ARG A 223 14.33 -9.40 -12.51
CA ARG A 223 14.98 -10.73 -12.39
C ARG A 223 14.02 -11.83 -11.95
N VAL A 224 12.94 -11.50 -11.27
CA VAL A 224 11.95 -12.48 -10.77
C VAL A 224 10.75 -12.65 -11.69
N GLN A 225 10.75 -12.03 -12.87
CA GLN A 225 9.74 -12.32 -13.88
C GLN A 225 9.82 -13.79 -14.30
N ALA A 226 8.65 -14.41 -14.44
CA ALA A 226 8.56 -15.78 -14.91
C ALA A 226 9.12 -15.89 -16.34
N ALA A 227 9.98 -16.86 -16.56
CA ALA A 227 10.40 -17.25 -17.90
C ALA A 227 9.70 -18.56 -18.26
N SER A 228 8.78 -18.53 -19.21
CA SER A 228 7.96 -19.70 -19.54
C SER A 228 7.78 -19.88 -21.04
N THR A 229 8.08 -21.09 -21.49
CA THR A 229 7.78 -21.52 -22.87
C THR A 229 6.43 -22.24 -22.95
N GLN A 230 5.96 -22.77 -21.82
CA GLN A 230 4.71 -23.50 -21.66
C GLN A 230 4.17 -23.38 -20.23
N PRO A 231 3.04 -22.72 -20.02
CA PRO A 231 2.21 -21.97 -20.97
C PRO A 231 2.77 -20.56 -21.27
N PRO A 232 2.67 -20.07 -22.50
CA PRO A 232 3.30 -18.81 -22.92
C PRO A 232 2.71 -17.56 -22.26
N TYR A 233 1.51 -17.61 -21.70
CA TYR A 233 0.88 -16.47 -21.01
C TYR A 233 1.53 -16.18 -19.65
N LEU A 234 2.36 -17.07 -19.12
CA LEU A 234 3.14 -16.82 -17.90
C LEU A 234 4.47 -16.11 -18.20
N ASP A 235 4.91 -16.10 -19.44
CA ASP A 235 6.18 -15.48 -19.80
C ASP A 235 6.15 -13.97 -19.52
N GLY A 236 7.07 -13.50 -18.70
CA GLY A 236 7.14 -12.12 -18.25
C GLY A 236 6.16 -11.75 -17.10
N ALA A 237 5.35 -12.69 -16.61
CA ALA A 237 4.45 -12.45 -15.49
C ALA A 237 5.19 -12.40 -14.14
N TRP A 238 4.54 -11.79 -13.14
CA TRP A 238 4.95 -11.86 -11.74
C TRP A 238 3.92 -12.67 -10.95
N LEU A 239 4.40 -13.61 -10.17
CA LEU A 239 3.63 -14.28 -9.14
C LEU A 239 3.66 -13.45 -7.85
N ARG A 240 2.67 -13.60 -6.98
CA ARG A 240 2.53 -12.72 -5.81
C ARG A 240 3.68 -12.84 -4.82
N GLY A 241 4.02 -14.06 -4.41
CA GLY A 241 5.04 -14.33 -3.41
C GLY A 241 6.35 -14.84 -4.01
N PHE A 242 7.48 -14.47 -3.43
CA PHE A 242 8.79 -14.93 -3.88
C PHE A 242 9.73 -15.19 -2.70
N ASP A 243 10.33 -16.37 -2.67
CA ASP A 243 11.39 -16.75 -1.75
C ASP A 243 12.74 -16.36 -2.35
N TRP A 244 13.41 -15.38 -1.77
CA TRP A 244 14.69 -14.90 -2.31
C TRP A 244 15.90 -15.72 -1.89
N GLU A 245 15.79 -16.64 -0.94
CA GLU A 245 16.85 -17.56 -0.56
C GLU A 245 16.88 -18.79 -1.47
N LEU A 246 15.69 -19.38 -1.72
CA LEU A 246 15.55 -20.48 -2.67
C LEU A 246 15.52 -20.00 -4.12
N TRP A 247 15.28 -18.72 -4.34
CA TRP A 247 15.08 -18.09 -5.64
C TRP A 247 13.95 -18.73 -6.43
N ASP A 248 12.81 -18.93 -5.78
CA ASP A 248 11.64 -19.58 -6.34
C ASP A 248 10.36 -18.89 -5.85
N TYR A 249 9.24 -19.25 -6.45
CA TYR A 249 7.95 -18.69 -6.06
C TYR A 249 7.47 -19.26 -4.74
N TRP A 250 6.88 -18.37 -3.93
CA TRP A 250 6.33 -18.72 -2.63
C TRP A 250 4.82 -18.97 -2.72
N GLY A 251 4.39 -20.22 -2.49
CA GLY A 251 2.99 -20.58 -2.31
C GLY A 251 2.56 -20.40 -0.86
N SER A 252 1.40 -19.79 -0.63
CA SER A 252 0.91 -19.54 0.72
C SER A 252 -0.59 -19.74 0.89
N SER A 253 -1.04 -19.77 2.14
CA SER A 253 -2.48 -19.79 2.48
C SER A 253 -3.21 -18.51 2.04
N ALA A 254 -2.52 -17.40 1.84
CA ALA A 254 -3.10 -16.17 1.32
C ALA A 254 -3.76 -16.34 -0.06
N ASP A 255 -3.26 -17.28 -0.85
CA ASP A 255 -3.77 -17.54 -2.20
C ASP A 255 -4.96 -18.51 -2.21
N CYS A 256 -5.21 -19.20 -1.11
CA CYS A 256 -6.27 -20.21 -1.04
C CYS A 256 -7.70 -19.63 -1.11
N GLY A 257 -7.89 -18.41 -0.58
CA GLY A 257 -9.20 -17.72 -0.64
C GLY A 257 -9.57 -17.26 -2.05
N TRP A 258 -8.58 -17.10 -2.91
CA TRP A 258 -8.73 -16.64 -4.29
C TRP A 258 -8.41 -17.73 -5.32
N GLY A 259 -7.92 -18.88 -4.86
CA GLY A 259 -7.45 -19.99 -5.67
C GLY A 259 -6.10 -19.72 -6.35
N ALA A 260 -5.59 -20.71 -7.06
CA ALA A 260 -4.30 -20.62 -7.78
C ALA A 260 -4.22 -19.44 -8.77
N TRP A 261 -5.33 -18.88 -9.14
CA TRP A 261 -5.47 -17.75 -10.05
C TRP A 261 -4.90 -16.45 -9.50
N SER A 262 -4.89 -16.23 -8.20
CA SER A 262 -4.32 -15.03 -7.58
C SER A 262 -2.83 -14.92 -7.82
N VAL A 263 -2.18 -16.04 -8.05
CA VAL A 263 -0.76 -16.16 -8.33
C VAL A 263 -0.42 -15.61 -9.72
N GLU A 264 -1.32 -15.77 -10.67
CA GLU A 264 -1.10 -15.53 -12.10
C GLU A 264 -1.91 -14.35 -12.65
N THR A 265 -2.86 -13.81 -11.88
CA THR A 265 -3.85 -12.90 -12.42
C THR A 265 -3.44 -11.45 -12.41
N GLY A 266 -4.31 -10.65 -13.02
CA GLY A 266 -4.18 -9.24 -13.22
C GLY A 266 -3.88 -8.39 -11.97
N TRP A 267 -4.10 -8.88 -10.77
CA TRP A 267 -3.77 -8.12 -9.56
C TRP A 267 -2.28 -7.83 -9.47
N THR A 268 -1.44 -8.86 -9.50
CA THR A 268 0.02 -8.69 -9.43
C THR A 268 0.58 -8.03 -10.69
N ASN A 269 0.02 -8.31 -11.85
CA ASN A 269 0.55 -7.88 -13.14
C ASN A 269 -0.04 -6.57 -13.67
N SER A 270 -1.04 -5.99 -13.00
CA SER A 270 -1.72 -4.77 -13.45
C SER A 270 -1.39 -3.51 -12.62
N TRP A 271 -0.60 -3.64 -11.57
CA TRP A 271 -0.20 -2.52 -10.68
C TRP A 271 1.13 -1.90 -11.06
#